data_3dbb6f7d6e35ccd9933f749969f60b9f
#
_entry.id   3dbb6f7d6e35ccd9933f749969f60b9f
#
_cell.length_a   1.000
_cell.length_b   1.000
_cell.length_c   1.000
_cell.angle_alpha   90.00
_cell.angle_beta   90.00
_cell.angle_gamma   90.00
#
_symmetry.space_group_name_H-M   'P 1'
#
loop_
_entity.id
_entity.type
_entity.pdbx_description
1 polymer ?
#
loop_
_entity_poly.entity_id
_entity_poly.type
_entity_poly.pdbx_seq_one_letter_code
_entity_poly.pdbx_strand_id
1 'polypeptide(L)'
;MEKDFTRRSFIRGMAVGTLAGYFGAAGLSSTVFKNKLLPEEKLNQVDIGELKSLKIKVVSETSWYDNNVFLNDVKGAGGLLVNQYEIPWTTEGVKAGYKGSNLGGFSTYIEATLMDGKVMKIHFDTGWNPERMEKRFIEEGVAEKLTKKEIDFMVLSHEHIDHFYGIEATTKFYPDIPLYVPKGFYQEGFDLLKGKAFPKANVKNDYPHKGKVTVLDSSKVNVLYPGIALITFDVPIILRVFGEQSFVFNVKDKGLVLVTGCCHQGVISYMEDVRKKIKGGEKIYAVQGGLHISPFEDWDPQYDDLIFAFNKYGVQKIGCNHCTGFITAEKMLKAGLPVVKGRAQFMSKRDIYLGNGDELVIA
;
A
#
# COMPACT_ATOMS: atom_id res chain seq x y z
N MET A 1 23.09 21.99 -22.63
CA MET A 1 23.27 21.93 -21.17
C MET A 1 22.37 20.82 -20.64
N GLU A 2 22.90 19.61 -20.62
CA GLU A 2 22.22 18.47 -19.98
C GLU A 2 22.25 18.69 -18.48
N LYS A 3 21.07 18.89 -17.88
CA LYS A 3 20.95 18.87 -16.41
C LYS A 3 21.10 17.42 -15.97
N ASP A 4 22.22 17.13 -15.31
CA ASP A 4 22.43 15.85 -14.63
C ASP A 4 21.24 15.55 -13.72
N PHE A 5 20.48 14.53 -14.10
CA PHE A 5 19.36 14.01 -13.32
C PHE A 5 19.94 13.11 -12.22
N THR A 6 20.43 13.74 -11.15
CA THR A 6 21.00 12.99 -10.04
C THR A 6 19.90 12.35 -9.20
N ARG A 7 20.23 11.28 -8.46
CA ARG A 7 19.36 10.62 -7.46
C ARG A 7 18.71 11.64 -6.51
N ARG A 8 19.44 12.71 -6.15
CA ARG A 8 18.92 13.84 -5.35
C ARG A 8 17.83 14.64 -6.07
N SER A 9 17.94 14.87 -7.37
CA SER A 9 16.91 15.60 -8.12
C SER A 9 15.65 14.77 -8.32
N PHE A 10 15.80 13.44 -8.42
CA PHE A 10 14.68 12.51 -8.49
C PHE A 10 13.88 12.49 -7.16
N ILE A 11 14.57 12.35 -6.04
CA ILE A 11 13.95 12.33 -4.71
C ILE A 11 13.34 13.71 -4.39
N ARG A 12 14.00 14.80 -4.77
CA ARG A 12 13.42 16.14 -4.65
C ARG A 12 12.15 16.30 -5.48
N GLY A 13 12.12 15.72 -6.67
CA GLY A 13 10.91 15.71 -7.51
C GLY A 13 9.75 14.94 -6.88
N MET A 14 10.04 13.79 -6.25
CA MET A 14 9.02 12.98 -5.55
C MET A 14 8.60 13.61 -4.22
N ALA A 15 9.55 14.10 -3.43
CA ALA A 15 9.28 14.80 -2.19
C ALA A 15 8.49 16.10 -2.44
N VAL A 16 8.83 16.86 -3.49
CA VAL A 16 8.12 18.09 -3.86
C VAL A 16 6.73 17.76 -4.43
N GLY A 17 6.54 16.67 -5.16
CA GLY A 17 5.21 16.27 -5.64
C GLY A 17 4.25 15.87 -4.52
N THR A 18 4.73 15.13 -3.53
CA THR A 18 3.95 14.73 -2.34
C THR A 18 3.88 15.83 -1.28
N LEU A 19 4.93 16.64 -1.13
CA LEU A 19 5.00 17.71 -0.14
C LEU A 19 4.50 19.05 -0.67
N ALA A 20 4.60 19.37 -1.97
CA ALA A 20 4.07 20.62 -2.51
C ALA A 20 2.55 20.70 -2.43
N GLY A 21 1.84 19.57 -2.48
CA GLY A 21 0.42 19.52 -2.08
C GLY A 21 0.20 19.83 -0.60
N TYR A 22 1.21 19.57 0.24
CA TYR A 22 1.14 19.74 1.70
C TYR A 22 1.61 21.13 2.18
N PHE A 23 2.63 21.71 1.56
CA PHE A 23 3.27 22.96 2.00
C PHE A 23 2.94 24.16 1.13
N GLY A 24 2.35 23.99 -0.05
CA GLY A 24 1.80 25.09 -0.83
C GLY A 24 0.70 25.87 -0.07
N ALA A 25 0.08 25.24 0.92
CA ALA A 25 -0.84 25.88 1.86
C ALA A 25 -0.18 26.33 3.18
N ALA A 26 1.05 25.93 3.48
CA ALA A 26 1.75 26.16 4.75
C ALA A 26 2.87 27.22 4.69
N GLY A 27 3.01 27.91 3.57
CA GLY A 27 3.92 29.07 3.43
C GLY A 27 3.52 30.31 4.25
N LEU A 28 2.66 30.12 5.24
CA LEU A 28 2.31 31.15 6.22
C LEU A 28 3.02 30.86 7.54
N SER A 29 3.90 31.77 7.90
CA SER A 29 4.79 31.84 9.04
C SER A 29 4.29 31.11 10.31
N SER A 30 5.25 30.53 11.04
CA SER A 30 5.12 29.86 12.35
C SER A 30 4.43 30.71 13.46
N THR A 31 4.07 31.92 13.19
CA THR A 31 3.37 32.86 14.09
C THR A 31 1.84 32.79 14.02
N VAL A 32 1.26 32.13 13.00
CA VAL A 32 -0.20 32.04 12.83
C VAL A 32 -0.83 30.81 13.49
N PHE A 33 -0.02 29.84 13.91
CA PHE A 33 -0.49 28.60 14.56
C PHE A 33 -0.86 28.74 16.03
N LYS A 34 -0.69 29.92 16.62
CA LYS A 34 -1.28 30.22 17.93
C LYS A 34 -2.63 30.93 17.74
N ASN A 35 -3.72 30.17 17.94
CA ASN A 35 -5.07 30.64 18.17
C ASN A 35 -5.97 31.02 16.96
N LYS A 36 -6.12 30.15 15.98
CA LYS A 36 -7.43 29.93 15.34
C LYS A 36 -7.52 28.48 14.90
N LEU A 37 -8.02 27.62 15.78
CA LEU A 37 -8.75 26.46 15.34
C LEU A 37 -9.86 26.98 14.44
N LEU A 38 -9.77 26.72 13.14
CA LEU A 38 -10.92 26.89 12.25
C LEU A 38 -12.09 26.18 12.93
N PRO A 39 -13.32 26.72 12.90
CA PRO A 39 -14.47 26.01 13.43
C PRO A 39 -14.41 24.60 12.86
N GLU A 40 -14.44 23.58 13.71
CA GLU A 40 -14.62 22.20 13.25
C GLU A 40 -15.93 22.23 12.45
N GLU A 41 -15.83 22.26 11.13
CA GLU A 41 -16.96 21.88 10.29
C GLU A 41 -17.36 20.51 10.82
N LYS A 42 -18.55 20.39 11.41
CA LYS A 42 -19.14 19.10 11.74
C LYS A 42 -19.37 18.36 10.43
N LEU A 43 -18.30 17.78 9.91
CA LEU A 43 -18.39 16.87 8.79
C LEU A 43 -19.29 15.72 9.27
N ASN A 44 -20.27 15.36 8.46
CA ASN A 44 -21.11 14.18 8.71
C ASN A 44 -20.20 12.95 8.60
N GLN A 45 -19.59 12.57 9.73
CA GLN A 45 -18.75 11.40 9.80
C GLN A 45 -19.57 10.13 9.54
N VAL A 46 -19.01 9.23 8.76
CA VAL A 46 -19.63 7.95 8.43
C VAL A 46 -19.36 6.96 9.57
N ASP A 47 -20.43 6.38 10.10
CA ASP A 47 -20.33 5.22 10.99
C ASP A 47 -20.14 3.97 10.15
N ILE A 48 -18.97 3.34 10.25
CA ILE A 48 -18.66 2.12 9.49
C ILE A 48 -19.02 0.84 10.24
N GLY A 49 -19.56 0.93 11.47
CA GLY A 49 -19.80 -0.21 12.34
C GLY A 49 -18.52 -0.72 13.01
N GLU A 50 -18.55 -1.93 13.57
CA GLU A 50 -17.45 -2.52 14.35
C GLU A 50 -17.15 -3.96 13.96
N LEU A 51 -15.91 -4.39 14.21
CA LEU A 51 -15.41 -5.76 14.15
C LEU A 51 -15.14 -6.28 15.58
N LYS A 52 -15.24 -7.59 15.74
CA LYS A 52 -14.82 -8.26 16.97
C LYS A 52 -13.28 -8.36 17.07
N SER A 53 -12.62 -8.68 15.93
CA SER A 53 -11.17 -8.81 15.86
C SER A 53 -10.68 -8.69 14.44
N LEU A 54 -9.38 -8.41 14.28
CA LEU A 54 -8.69 -8.30 13.01
C LEU A 54 -7.36 -9.03 13.08
N LYS A 55 -7.07 -9.86 12.07
CA LYS A 55 -5.80 -10.51 11.87
C LYS A 55 -5.29 -10.18 10.48
N ILE A 56 -4.07 -9.67 10.40
CA ILE A 56 -3.41 -9.27 9.16
C ILE A 56 -2.14 -10.08 9.02
N LYS A 57 -2.04 -10.89 7.96
CA LYS A 57 -0.88 -11.70 7.64
C LYS A 57 -0.14 -11.09 6.45
N VAL A 58 1.13 -10.79 6.63
CA VAL A 58 2.01 -10.34 5.55
C VAL A 58 2.41 -11.53 4.70
N VAL A 59 1.84 -11.66 3.53
CA VAL A 59 2.16 -12.75 2.59
C VAL A 59 3.47 -12.45 1.86
N SER A 60 3.62 -11.21 1.39
CA SER A 60 4.83 -10.67 0.78
C SER A 60 4.94 -9.18 1.07
N GLU A 61 6.14 -8.73 1.49
CA GLU A 61 6.44 -7.30 1.69
C GLU A 61 7.67 -6.85 0.91
N THR A 62 8.37 -7.80 0.35
CA THR A 62 9.64 -7.56 -0.31
C THR A 62 9.42 -7.11 -1.74
N SER A 63 9.76 -5.89 -1.99
CA SER A 63 9.44 -5.22 -3.24
C SER A 63 10.65 -4.82 -4.05
N TRP A 64 11.82 -4.75 -3.42
CA TRP A 64 12.87 -4.00 -4.07
C TRP A 64 13.98 -4.91 -4.58
N TYR A 65 14.15 -4.88 -5.85
CA TYR A 65 15.29 -5.28 -6.64
C TYR A 65 16.25 -4.09 -6.72
N ASP A 66 17.34 -4.26 -7.45
CA ASP A 66 18.34 -3.22 -7.59
C ASP A 66 17.73 -1.90 -8.10
N ASN A 67 17.70 -0.90 -7.22
CA ASN A 67 17.14 0.41 -7.53
C ASN A 67 17.82 1.10 -8.72
N ASN A 68 19.11 0.82 -8.97
CA ASN A 68 19.81 1.40 -10.11
C ASN A 68 19.30 0.81 -11.43
N VAL A 69 19.02 -0.49 -11.44
CA VAL A 69 18.42 -1.15 -12.61
C VAL A 69 17.02 -0.58 -12.87
N PHE A 70 16.19 -0.50 -11.84
CA PHE A 70 14.86 0.11 -11.93
C PHE A 70 14.92 1.54 -12.50
N LEU A 71 15.75 2.39 -11.91
CA LEU A 71 15.90 3.78 -12.33
C LEU A 71 16.44 3.91 -13.76
N ASN A 72 17.32 3.00 -14.18
CA ASN A 72 17.84 2.98 -15.55
C ASN A 72 16.76 2.55 -16.54
N ASP A 73 15.97 1.54 -16.24
CA ASP A 73 14.85 1.11 -17.07
C ASP A 73 13.81 2.23 -17.23
N VAL A 74 13.45 2.88 -16.14
CA VAL A 74 12.53 4.04 -16.14
C VAL A 74 13.11 5.19 -16.98
N LYS A 75 14.39 5.53 -16.79
CA LYS A 75 15.08 6.59 -17.55
C LYS A 75 15.13 6.26 -19.04
N GLY A 76 15.48 5.02 -19.37
CA GLY A 76 15.55 4.54 -20.75
C GLY A 76 14.20 4.56 -21.46
N ALA A 77 13.11 4.39 -20.74
CA ALA A 77 11.75 4.45 -21.28
C ALA A 77 11.24 5.89 -21.48
N GLY A 78 11.89 6.91 -20.90
CA GLY A 78 11.49 8.31 -21.01
C GLY A 78 11.16 9.00 -19.68
N GLY A 79 11.39 8.32 -18.56
CA GLY A 79 11.27 8.88 -17.20
C GLY A 79 9.96 8.50 -16.49
N LEU A 80 9.67 9.21 -15.41
CA LEU A 80 8.57 8.86 -14.49
C LEU A 80 7.16 9.10 -15.04
N LEU A 81 7.03 9.80 -16.15
CA LEU A 81 5.74 10.07 -16.79
C LEU A 81 5.35 8.99 -17.81
N VAL A 82 6.22 8.02 -18.03
CA VAL A 82 5.94 6.88 -18.89
C VAL A 82 5.03 5.90 -18.16
N ASN A 83 4.02 5.37 -18.85
CA ASN A 83 3.17 4.34 -18.31
C ASN A 83 3.99 3.08 -18.04
N GLN A 84 3.78 2.43 -16.90
CA GLN A 84 4.52 1.22 -16.51
C GLN A 84 4.42 0.09 -17.54
N TYR A 85 3.32 -0.02 -18.30
CA TYR A 85 3.14 -1.01 -19.35
C TYR A 85 3.98 -0.74 -20.62
N GLU A 86 4.63 0.42 -20.70
CA GLU A 86 5.54 0.82 -21.77
C GLU A 86 7.01 0.70 -21.38
N ILE A 87 7.32 0.42 -20.12
CA ILE A 87 8.69 0.28 -19.64
C ILE A 87 9.18 -1.13 -19.98
N PRO A 88 10.30 -1.24 -20.73
CA PRO A 88 10.91 -2.53 -21.03
C PRO A 88 11.68 -3.03 -19.79
N TRP A 89 10.97 -3.59 -18.81
CA TRP A 89 11.61 -4.24 -17.66
C TRP A 89 12.55 -5.31 -18.16
N THR A 90 13.86 -5.05 -18.14
CA THR A 90 14.85 -5.88 -18.78
C THR A 90 14.98 -7.25 -18.10
N THR A 91 15.32 -8.28 -18.91
CA THR A 91 15.61 -9.61 -18.35
C THR A 91 16.77 -9.55 -17.35
N GLU A 92 17.74 -8.68 -17.60
CA GLU A 92 18.87 -8.43 -16.72
C GLU A 92 18.41 -7.78 -15.42
N GLY A 93 17.50 -6.82 -15.47
CA GLY A 93 16.89 -6.19 -14.30
C GLY A 93 16.11 -7.17 -13.45
N VAL A 94 15.31 -8.02 -14.09
CA VAL A 94 14.59 -9.11 -13.43
C VAL A 94 15.58 -10.08 -12.78
N LYS A 95 16.63 -10.51 -13.48
CA LYS A 95 17.67 -11.38 -12.94
C LYS A 95 18.45 -10.74 -11.78
N ALA A 96 18.76 -9.45 -11.85
CA ALA A 96 19.44 -8.74 -10.77
C ALA A 96 18.57 -8.70 -9.51
N GLY A 97 17.27 -8.48 -9.65
CA GLY A 97 16.31 -8.59 -8.58
C GLY A 97 16.24 -9.99 -7.96
N TYR A 98 16.33 -11.03 -8.77
CA TYR A 98 16.34 -12.42 -8.29
C TYR A 98 17.62 -12.78 -7.51
N LYS A 99 18.76 -12.20 -7.83
CA LYS A 99 20.02 -12.54 -7.20
C LYS A 99 20.15 -12.11 -5.74
N GLY A 100 19.47 -11.08 -5.35
CA GLY A 100 19.69 -10.52 -4.01
C GLY A 100 18.44 -10.36 -3.17
N SER A 101 17.29 -10.58 -3.77
CA SER A 101 16.04 -10.32 -3.10
C SER A 101 14.94 -11.06 -3.80
N ASN A 102 13.80 -10.57 -3.71
CA ASN A 102 12.65 -11.17 -4.31
C ASN A 102 11.86 -10.11 -5.06
N LEU A 103 11.31 -10.53 -6.16
CA LEU A 103 10.30 -9.78 -6.91
C LEU A 103 8.91 -10.10 -6.37
N GLY A 104 8.78 -10.30 -5.05
CA GLY A 104 7.52 -10.63 -4.41
C GLY A 104 6.53 -9.50 -4.47
N GLY A 105 7.02 -8.28 -4.26
CA GLY A 105 6.14 -7.13 -4.12
C GLY A 105 5.30 -7.23 -2.84
N PHE A 106 4.17 -6.55 -2.81
CA PHE A 106 3.29 -6.48 -1.64
C PHE A 106 2.05 -7.35 -1.81
N SER A 107 1.75 -8.13 -0.78
CA SER A 107 0.49 -8.88 -0.67
C SER A 107 0.20 -9.20 0.78
N THR A 108 -1.05 -9.06 1.17
CA THR A 108 -1.52 -9.28 2.54
C THR A 108 -2.80 -10.11 2.54
N TYR A 109 -2.91 -11.06 3.46
CA TYR A 109 -4.13 -11.80 3.73
C TYR A 109 -4.72 -11.32 5.05
N ILE A 110 -6.02 -11.02 5.05
CA ILE A 110 -6.71 -10.40 6.19
C ILE A 110 -7.91 -11.27 6.59
N GLU A 111 -8.04 -11.52 7.90
CA GLU A 111 -9.23 -12.11 8.51
C GLU A 111 -9.87 -11.07 9.44
N ALA A 112 -11.09 -10.64 9.10
CA ALA A 112 -11.86 -9.68 9.87
C ALA A 112 -13.08 -10.38 10.46
N THR A 113 -13.13 -10.54 11.79
CA THR A 113 -14.25 -11.18 12.46
C THR A 113 -15.34 -10.16 12.76
N LEU A 114 -16.49 -10.30 12.14
CA LEU A 114 -17.66 -9.47 12.35
C LEU A 114 -18.24 -9.69 13.75
N MET A 115 -19.11 -8.79 14.21
CA MET A 115 -19.73 -8.88 15.55
C MET A 115 -20.61 -10.13 15.73
N ASP A 116 -21.18 -10.68 14.65
CA ASP A 116 -21.95 -11.94 14.64
C ASP A 116 -21.07 -13.20 14.65
N GLY A 117 -19.76 -13.04 14.56
CA GLY A 117 -18.79 -14.15 14.53
C GLY A 117 -18.41 -14.63 13.13
N LYS A 118 -19.04 -14.13 12.07
CA LYS A 118 -18.60 -14.43 10.70
C LYS A 118 -17.20 -13.86 10.47
N VAL A 119 -16.32 -14.66 9.86
CA VAL A 119 -14.95 -14.22 9.48
C VAL A 119 -14.97 -13.87 7.99
N MET A 120 -14.72 -12.60 7.70
CA MET A 120 -14.46 -12.12 6.34
C MET A 120 -12.99 -12.34 6.00
N LYS A 121 -12.73 -13.05 4.91
CA LYS A 121 -11.39 -13.36 4.41
C LYS A 121 -11.10 -12.52 3.18
N ILE A 122 -10.06 -11.71 3.25
CA ILE A 122 -9.76 -10.68 2.26
C ILE A 122 -8.35 -10.89 1.73
N HIS A 123 -8.19 -10.79 0.42
CA HIS A 123 -6.89 -10.74 -0.25
C HIS A 123 -6.59 -9.32 -0.68
N PHE A 124 -5.46 -8.77 -0.27
CA PHE A 124 -5.07 -7.39 -0.53
C PHE A 124 -3.74 -7.36 -1.26
N ASP A 125 -3.75 -6.91 -2.52
CA ASP A 125 -2.68 -6.89 -3.50
C ASP A 125 -2.10 -8.28 -3.86
N THR A 126 -1.45 -8.38 -5.02
CA THR A 126 -0.99 -9.66 -5.59
C THR A 126 0.52 -9.72 -5.81
N GLY A 127 1.24 -8.67 -5.42
CA GLY A 127 2.66 -8.58 -5.65
C GLY A 127 3.04 -8.40 -7.12
N TRP A 128 4.26 -8.79 -7.46
CA TRP A 128 4.83 -8.53 -8.77
C TRP A 128 4.99 -9.80 -9.64
N ASN A 129 5.95 -10.66 -9.29
CA ASN A 129 6.27 -11.82 -10.11
C ASN A 129 5.28 -12.97 -9.82
N PRO A 130 4.50 -13.44 -10.82
CA PRO A 130 3.48 -14.46 -10.59
C PRO A 130 4.04 -15.77 -10.02
N GLU A 131 5.17 -16.25 -10.50
CA GLU A 131 5.79 -17.50 -10.03
C GLU A 131 6.22 -17.39 -8.56
N ARG A 132 6.82 -16.25 -8.21
CA ARG A 132 7.22 -15.97 -6.83
C ARG A 132 6.00 -15.86 -5.91
N MET A 133 4.96 -15.15 -6.36
CA MET A 133 3.73 -14.96 -5.58
C MET A 133 2.96 -16.27 -5.42
N GLU A 134 2.88 -17.09 -6.46
CA GLU A 134 2.30 -18.44 -6.37
C GLU A 134 2.98 -19.27 -5.28
N LYS A 135 4.32 -19.28 -5.25
CA LYS A 135 5.09 -19.96 -4.21
C LYS A 135 4.74 -19.43 -2.82
N ARG A 136 4.71 -18.10 -2.64
CA ARG A 136 4.33 -17.51 -1.35
C ARG A 136 2.91 -17.85 -0.95
N PHE A 137 1.96 -17.83 -1.89
CA PHE A 137 0.56 -18.18 -1.62
C PHE A 137 0.42 -19.64 -1.17
N ILE A 138 1.21 -20.55 -1.74
CA ILE A 138 1.25 -21.97 -1.31
C ILE A 138 1.84 -22.06 0.10
N GLU A 139 3.00 -21.48 0.34
CA GLU A 139 3.70 -21.49 1.63
C GLU A 139 2.84 -20.94 2.78
N GLU A 140 2.04 -19.90 2.51
CA GLU A 140 1.20 -19.22 3.50
C GLU A 140 -0.24 -19.76 3.58
N GLY A 141 -0.57 -20.79 2.79
CA GLY A 141 -1.90 -21.39 2.75
C GLY A 141 -2.97 -20.53 2.08
N VAL A 142 -2.57 -19.45 1.39
CA VAL A 142 -3.49 -18.57 0.64
C VAL A 142 -3.97 -19.25 -0.63
N ALA A 143 -3.11 -19.99 -1.33
CA ALA A 143 -3.47 -20.73 -2.54
C ALA A 143 -4.59 -21.74 -2.30
N GLU A 144 -4.56 -22.44 -1.17
CA GLU A 144 -5.61 -23.39 -0.78
C GLU A 144 -6.95 -22.66 -0.57
N LYS A 145 -6.94 -21.51 0.14
CA LYS A 145 -8.14 -20.71 0.38
C LYS A 145 -8.71 -20.12 -0.90
N LEU A 146 -7.84 -19.68 -1.82
CA LEU A 146 -8.26 -19.24 -3.16
C LEU A 146 -8.93 -20.36 -3.93
N THR A 147 -8.28 -21.54 -4.00
CA THR A 147 -8.80 -22.74 -4.71
C THR A 147 -10.17 -23.17 -4.17
N LYS A 148 -10.34 -23.12 -2.84
CA LYS A 148 -11.60 -23.47 -2.18
C LYS A 148 -12.64 -22.34 -2.24
N LYS A 149 -12.32 -21.19 -2.84
CA LYS A 149 -13.14 -19.99 -2.88
C LYS A 149 -13.58 -19.51 -1.48
N GLU A 150 -12.68 -19.68 -0.51
CA GLU A 150 -12.92 -19.24 0.86
C GLU A 150 -12.60 -17.76 1.07
N ILE A 151 -11.94 -17.09 0.11
CA ILE A 151 -11.68 -15.66 0.14
C ILE A 151 -12.89 -14.92 -0.41
N ASP A 152 -13.51 -14.07 0.42
CA ASP A 152 -14.75 -13.38 0.08
C ASP A 152 -14.56 -12.36 -1.05
N PHE A 153 -13.42 -11.65 -1.03
CA PHE A 153 -13.07 -10.69 -2.08
C PHE A 153 -11.60 -10.31 -2.05
N MET A 154 -11.18 -9.71 -3.15
CA MET A 154 -9.86 -9.14 -3.32
C MET A 154 -9.95 -7.62 -3.49
N VAL A 155 -8.93 -6.90 -3.01
CA VAL A 155 -8.73 -5.47 -3.24
C VAL A 155 -7.35 -5.25 -3.83
N LEU A 156 -7.26 -4.45 -4.88
CA LEU A 156 -6.01 -3.87 -5.35
C LEU A 156 -5.88 -2.46 -4.79
N SER A 157 -4.79 -2.17 -4.10
CA SER A 157 -4.55 -0.86 -3.54
C SER A 157 -4.35 0.18 -4.64
N HIS A 158 -3.54 -0.13 -5.61
CA HIS A 158 -3.25 0.69 -6.79
C HIS A 158 -2.57 -0.18 -7.87
N GLU A 159 -2.22 0.44 -9.01
CA GLU A 159 -1.85 -0.27 -10.23
C GLU A 159 -0.32 -0.45 -10.42
N HIS A 160 0.51 -0.16 -9.41
CA HIS A 160 1.95 -0.36 -9.54
C HIS A 160 2.33 -1.83 -9.73
N ILE A 161 3.46 -2.02 -10.42
CA ILE A 161 4.00 -3.32 -10.81
C ILE A 161 4.08 -4.31 -9.65
N ASP A 162 4.55 -3.85 -8.51
CA ASP A 162 4.81 -4.66 -7.33
C ASP A 162 3.58 -4.88 -6.42
N HIS A 163 2.42 -4.42 -6.85
CA HIS A 163 1.11 -4.67 -6.24
C HIS A 163 0.17 -5.45 -7.16
N PHE A 164 0.39 -5.35 -8.49
CA PHE A 164 -0.59 -5.81 -9.45
C PHE A 164 -0.08 -6.81 -10.48
N TYR A 165 1.20 -6.77 -10.92
CA TYR A 165 1.68 -7.65 -11.99
C TYR A 165 1.65 -9.13 -11.61
N GLY A 166 1.59 -9.46 -10.31
CA GLY A 166 1.39 -10.82 -9.81
C GLY A 166 -0.03 -11.36 -9.90
N ILE A 167 -0.96 -10.66 -10.56
CA ILE A 167 -2.40 -11.01 -10.60
C ILE A 167 -2.66 -12.43 -11.08
N GLU A 168 -1.84 -12.95 -11.99
CA GLU A 168 -1.93 -14.32 -12.49
C GLU A 168 -1.87 -15.35 -11.34
N ALA A 169 -1.02 -15.11 -10.33
CA ALA A 169 -0.91 -16.00 -9.17
C ALA A 169 -2.22 -16.10 -8.36
N THR A 170 -3.07 -15.09 -8.41
CA THR A 170 -4.39 -15.11 -7.78
C THR A 170 -5.43 -15.73 -8.69
N THR A 171 -5.50 -15.25 -9.95
CA THR A 171 -6.56 -15.66 -10.88
C THR A 171 -6.41 -17.09 -11.38
N LYS A 172 -5.23 -17.67 -11.32
CA LYS A 172 -4.97 -19.10 -11.55
C LYS A 172 -5.78 -19.99 -10.60
N PHE A 173 -5.87 -19.62 -9.34
CA PHE A 173 -6.57 -20.39 -8.30
C PHE A 173 -8.04 -20.00 -8.17
N TYR A 174 -8.35 -18.68 -8.34
CA TYR A 174 -9.70 -18.17 -8.17
C TYR A 174 -10.00 -17.11 -9.26
N PRO A 175 -10.31 -17.56 -10.50
CA PRO A 175 -10.49 -16.64 -11.63
C PRO A 175 -11.70 -15.71 -11.50
N ASP A 176 -12.72 -16.08 -10.75
CA ASP A 176 -13.95 -15.31 -10.56
C ASP A 176 -14.04 -14.61 -9.19
N ILE A 177 -12.91 -14.40 -8.50
CA ILE A 177 -12.87 -13.68 -7.22
C ILE A 177 -13.46 -12.26 -7.37
N PRO A 178 -14.41 -11.83 -6.51
CA PRO A 178 -14.88 -10.45 -6.51
C PRO A 178 -13.72 -9.49 -6.27
N LEU A 179 -13.56 -8.48 -7.13
CA LEU A 179 -12.43 -7.57 -7.12
C LEU A 179 -12.87 -6.12 -6.97
N TYR A 180 -12.21 -5.39 -6.07
CA TYR A 180 -12.34 -3.94 -5.91
C TYR A 180 -11.05 -3.24 -6.35
N VAL A 181 -11.20 -2.23 -7.21
CA VAL A 181 -10.10 -1.39 -7.70
C VAL A 181 -10.40 0.09 -7.45
N PRO A 182 -9.40 0.96 -7.29
CA PRO A 182 -9.63 2.39 -7.13
C PRO A 182 -10.12 3.02 -8.43
N LYS A 183 -10.88 4.09 -8.32
CA LYS A 183 -11.13 5.00 -9.44
C LYS A 183 -9.80 5.49 -10.00
N GLY A 184 -9.71 5.58 -11.31
CA GLY A 184 -8.47 5.96 -11.99
C GLY A 184 -7.61 4.78 -12.46
N PHE A 185 -8.02 3.55 -12.18
CA PHE A 185 -7.40 2.35 -12.75
C PHE A 185 -7.42 2.43 -14.28
N TYR A 186 -6.28 2.27 -14.93
CA TYR A 186 -6.15 2.48 -16.36
C TYR A 186 -6.75 1.34 -17.19
N GLN A 187 -7.01 1.63 -18.48
CA GLN A 187 -7.52 0.61 -19.40
C GLN A 187 -6.54 -0.55 -19.53
N GLU A 188 -5.23 -0.28 -19.51
CA GLU A 188 -4.18 -1.30 -19.56
C GLU A 188 -4.26 -2.27 -18.38
N GLY A 189 -4.59 -1.80 -17.19
CA GLY A 189 -4.81 -2.67 -16.04
C GLY A 189 -6.04 -3.55 -16.23
N PHE A 190 -7.15 -3.02 -16.71
CA PHE A 190 -8.32 -3.82 -17.08
C PHE A 190 -8.03 -4.82 -18.21
N ASP A 191 -7.18 -4.45 -19.15
CA ASP A 191 -6.75 -5.32 -20.24
C ASP A 191 -5.89 -6.48 -19.69
N LEU A 192 -4.96 -6.20 -18.75
CA LEU A 192 -4.17 -7.25 -18.09
C LEU A 192 -5.06 -8.20 -17.29
N LEU A 193 -6.05 -7.68 -16.56
CA LEU A 193 -7.07 -8.51 -15.87
C LEU A 193 -7.76 -9.46 -16.85
N LYS A 194 -8.06 -9.01 -18.07
CA LYS A 194 -8.71 -9.80 -19.13
C LYS A 194 -7.75 -10.72 -19.90
N GLY A 195 -6.47 -10.78 -19.52
CA GLY A 195 -5.48 -11.66 -20.14
C GLY A 195 -4.74 -11.06 -21.32
N LYS A 196 -4.83 -9.74 -21.57
CA LYS A 196 -3.99 -9.09 -22.57
C LYS A 196 -2.56 -9.02 -22.06
N ALA A 197 -1.63 -9.53 -22.88
CA ALA A 197 -0.21 -9.42 -22.59
C ALA A 197 0.34 -8.05 -22.99
N PHE A 198 1.34 -7.59 -22.22
CA PHE A 198 2.14 -6.40 -22.52
C PHE A 198 3.61 -6.81 -22.66
N PRO A 199 4.03 -7.30 -23.85
CA PRO A 199 5.37 -7.86 -24.07
C PRO A 199 6.50 -6.88 -23.75
N LYS A 200 6.30 -5.59 -24.02
CA LYS A 200 7.30 -4.55 -23.72
C LYS A 200 7.59 -4.47 -22.21
N ALA A 201 6.56 -4.56 -21.38
CA ALA A 201 6.69 -4.58 -19.93
C ALA A 201 6.97 -5.98 -19.35
N ASN A 202 7.10 -6.99 -20.23
CA ASN A 202 7.27 -8.39 -19.83
C ASN A 202 6.22 -8.87 -18.81
N VAL A 203 4.97 -8.46 -19.00
CA VAL A 203 3.84 -8.83 -18.14
C VAL A 203 2.72 -9.47 -18.95
N LYS A 204 2.11 -10.50 -18.39
CA LYS A 204 0.97 -11.21 -18.94
C LYS A 204 0.09 -11.77 -17.81
N ASN A 205 -1.10 -12.19 -18.17
CA ASN A 205 -1.98 -12.96 -17.32
C ASN A 205 -2.63 -14.08 -18.15
N ASP A 206 -2.10 -15.29 -18.06
CA ASP A 206 -2.61 -16.45 -18.80
C ASP A 206 -3.91 -17.02 -18.18
N TYR A 207 -4.32 -16.52 -17.01
CA TYR A 207 -5.54 -16.90 -16.31
C TYR A 207 -6.46 -15.67 -16.12
N PRO A 208 -7.15 -15.23 -17.17
CA PRO A 208 -7.98 -14.02 -17.14
C PRO A 208 -8.97 -13.99 -15.97
N HIS A 209 -9.11 -12.85 -15.35
CA HIS A 209 -10.13 -12.61 -14.36
C HIS A 209 -11.53 -12.63 -15.01
N LYS A 210 -12.47 -13.38 -14.42
CA LYS A 210 -13.82 -13.62 -14.92
C LYS A 210 -14.93 -13.09 -13.98
N GLY A 211 -14.52 -12.67 -12.79
CA GLY A 211 -15.44 -12.21 -11.76
C GLY A 211 -15.87 -10.74 -11.93
N LYS A 212 -16.65 -10.28 -10.97
CA LYS A 212 -17.07 -8.89 -10.91
C LYS A 212 -15.89 -7.99 -10.51
N VAL A 213 -15.61 -6.94 -11.30
CA VAL A 213 -14.72 -5.84 -10.93
C VAL A 213 -15.57 -4.64 -10.53
N THR A 214 -15.36 -4.12 -9.34
CA THR A 214 -16.04 -2.95 -8.80
C THR A 214 -15.04 -1.81 -8.65
N VAL A 215 -15.26 -0.72 -9.37
CA VAL A 215 -14.48 0.52 -9.25
C VAL A 215 -15.05 1.36 -8.12
N LEU A 216 -14.21 1.73 -7.15
CA LEU A 216 -14.64 2.49 -5.98
C LEU A 216 -14.44 3.99 -6.18
N ASP A 217 -15.40 4.75 -5.68
CA ASP A 217 -15.44 6.20 -5.79
C ASP A 217 -14.61 6.86 -4.67
N SER A 218 -13.81 7.87 -5.05
CA SER A 218 -13.01 8.68 -4.13
C SER A 218 -13.80 9.75 -3.37
N SER A 219 -15.02 10.06 -3.83
CA SER A 219 -15.86 11.11 -3.22
C SER A 219 -16.48 10.73 -1.88
N LYS A 220 -16.40 9.45 -1.48
CA LYS A 220 -17.05 8.92 -0.28
C LYS A 220 -16.23 7.86 0.43
N VAL A 221 -16.57 7.58 1.68
CA VAL A 221 -16.14 6.37 2.38
C VAL A 221 -16.91 5.17 1.82
N ASN A 222 -16.21 4.18 1.29
CA ASN A 222 -16.81 2.99 0.71
C ASN A 222 -16.93 1.91 1.79
N VAL A 223 -18.05 1.85 2.51
CA VAL A 223 -18.32 0.82 3.51
C VAL A 223 -18.67 -0.48 2.78
N LEU A 224 -17.84 -1.51 2.95
CA LEU A 224 -18.04 -2.82 2.33
C LEU A 224 -18.86 -3.77 3.22
N TYR A 225 -18.49 -3.80 4.51
CA TYR A 225 -19.17 -4.58 5.56
C TYR A 225 -19.11 -3.81 6.88
N PRO A 226 -19.94 -4.16 7.87
CA PRO A 226 -19.82 -3.54 9.19
C PRO A 226 -18.38 -3.64 9.74
N GLY A 227 -17.80 -2.51 10.05
CA GLY A 227 -16.41 -2.39 10.52
C GLY A 227 -15.34 -2.47 9.43
N ILE A 228 -15.70 -2.56 8.14
CA ILE A 228 -14.77 -2.65 7.00
C ILE A 228 -15.10 -1.60 5.96
N ALA A 229 -14.20 -0.66 5.74
CA ALA A 229 -14.35 0.37 4.72
C ALA A 229 -13.06 0.58 3.91
N LEU A 230 -13.20 1.17 2.74
CA LEU A 230 -12.11 1.66 1.90
C LEU A 230 -12.24 3.17 1.69
N ILE A 231 -11.13 3.86 1.77
CA ILE A 231 -10.98 5.24 1.32
C ILE A 231 -10.13 5.24 0.07
N THR A 232 -10.63 5.84 -0.98
CA THR A 232 -9.96 5.98 -2.28
C THR A 232 -9.48 7.41 -2.44
N PHE A 233 -8.27 7.57 -2.94
CA PHE A 233 -7.64 8.87 -3.20
C PHE A 233 -7.38 9.03 -4.70
N ASP A 234 -7.78 10.17 -5.26
CA ASP A 234 -7.45 10.56 -6.62
C ASP A 234 -6.08 11.25 -6.61
N VAL A 235 -5.02 10.46 -6.55
CA VAL A 235 -3.65 10.95 -6.48
C VAL A 235 -2.84 10.47 -7.68
N PRO A 236 -2.18 11.37 -8.42
CA PRO A 236 -1.25 10.98 -9.47
C PRO A 236 0.03 10.42 -8.84
N ILE A 237 0.45 9.27 -9.32
CA ILE A 237 1.58 8.51 -8.81
C ILE A 237 2.61 8.35 -9.94
N ILE A 238 3.88 8.11 -9.59
CA ILE A 238 4.93 7.81 -10.57
C ILE A 238 4.51 6.69 -11.51
N LEU A 239 5.10 6.63 -12.71
CA LEU A 239 4.78 5.63 -13.75
C LEU A 239 3.34 5.74 -14.27
N ARG A 240 2.79 6.96 -14.25
CA ARG A 240 1.43 7.26 -14.72
C ARG A 240 0.35 6.36 -14.11
N VAL A 241 0.49 6.01 -12.85
CA VAL A 241 -0.58 5.39 -12.07
C VAL A 241 -1.44 6.48 -11.45
N PHE A 242 -2.74 6.25 -11.37
CA PHE A 242 -3.67 7.21 -10.77
C PHE A 242 -4.68 6.50 -9.88
N GLY A 243 -4.82 7.02 -8.67
CA GLY A 243 -5.73 6.47 -7.69
C GLY A 243 -5.12 5.38 -6.83
N GLU A 244 -5.30 5.53 -5.53
CA GLU A 244 -4.91 4.56 -4.51
C GLU A 244 -6.02 4.42 -3.50
N GLN A 245 -6.18 3.22 -2.95
CA GLN A 245 -7.15 2.96 -1.89
C GLN A 245 -6.52 2.20 -0.73
N SER A 246 -7.04 2.47 0.46
CA SER A 246 -6.57 1.88 1.71
C SER A 246 -7.74 1.50 2.59
N PHE A 247 -7.57 0.45 3.38
CA PHE A 247 -8.57 -0.03 4.30
C PHE A 247 -8.64 0.78 5.59
N VAL A 248 -9.85 0.94 6.10
CA VAL A 248 -10.13 1.32 7.48
C VAL A 248 -10.97 0.21 8.11
N PHE A 249 -10.44 -0.39 9.15
CA PHE A 249 -11.15 -1.34 10.00
C PHE A 249 -11.45 -0.66 11.34
N ASN A 250 -12.62 -0.90 11.90
CA ASN A 250 -12.97 -0.43 13.24
C ASN A 250 -13.10 -1.63 14.18
N VAL A 251 -12.11 -1.82 15.04
CA VAL A 251 -12.09 -2.94 16.00
C VAL A 251 -12.65 -2.48 17.33
N LYS A 252 -13.67 -3.17 17.81
CA LYS A 252 -14.36 -2.87 19.07
C LYS A 252 -13.35 -2.71 20.21
N ASP A 253 -13.57 -1.71 21.07
CA ASP A 253 -12.75 -1.36 22.23
C ASP A 253 -11.31 -0.91 21.92
N LYS A 254 -10.82 -1.09 20.67
CA LYS A 254 -9.49 -0.65 20.21
C LYS A 254 -9.58 0.68 19.45
N GLY A 255 -10.39 0.77 18.44
CA GLY A 255 -10.53 1.90 17.53
C GLY A 255 -10.15 1.54 16.10
N LEU A 256 -9.77 2.56 15.31
CA LEU A 256 -9.52 2.38 13.89
C LEU A 256 -8.14 1.77 13.61
N VAL A 257 -8.11 0.84 12.67
CA VAL A 257 -6.90 0.22 12.12
C VAL A 257 -6.82 0.53 10.64
N LEU A 258 -5.74 1.19 10.24
CA LEU A 258 -5.49 1.60 8.86
C LEU A 258 -4.57 0.59 8.19
N VAL A 259 -4.95 0.10 7.00
CA VAL A 259 -4.13 -0.86 6.24
C VAL A 259 -3.92 -0.34 4.83
N THR A 260 -2.66 -0.17 4.45
CA THR A 260 -2.25 0.45 3.19
C THR A 260 -1.43 -0.51 2.33
N GLY A 261 -1.40 -0.28 1.01
CA GLY A 261 -0.42 -0.87 0.10
C GLY A 261 0.90 -0.10 0.17
N CYS A 262 0.93 1.10 -0.42
CA CYS A 262 2.07 2.03 -0.41
C CYS A 262 1.82 3.35 0.31
N CYS A 263 0.58 3.79 0.36
CA CYS A 263 0.23 5.07 1.00
C CYS A 263 0.84 6.32 0.30
N HIS A 264 0.79 6.38 -1.05
CA HIS A 264 1.33 7.49 -1.83
C HIS A 264 0.68 8.84 -1.53
N GLN A 265 -0.56 8.84 -1.01
CA GLN A 265 -1.22 10.05 -0.50
C GLN A 265 -0.55 10.62 0.76
N GLY A 266 0.41 9.88 1.33
CA GLY A 266 1.07 10.20 2.60
C GLY A 266 0.26 9.76 3.81
N VAL A 267 0.94 9.08 4.75
CA VAL A 267 0.29 8.49 5.93
C VAL A 267 -0.42 9.52 6.81
N ILE A 268 0.16 10.71 6.98
CA ILE A 268 -0.46 11.78 7.77
C ILE A 268 -1.74 12.30 7.09
N SER A 269 -1.70 12.50 5.76
CA SER A 269 -2.89 12.87 4.98
C SER A 269 -3.99 11.82 5.13
N TYR A 270 -3.62 10.54 5.08
CA TYR A 270 -4.56 9.45 5.23
C TYR A 270 -5.20 9.45 6.63
N MET A 271 -4.38 9.58 7.68
CA MET A 271 -4.88 9.65 9.06
C MET A 271 -5.81 10.85 9.27
N GLU A 272 -5.47 12.02 8.72
CA GLU A 272 -6.32 13.21 8.79
C GLU A 272 -7.64 13.04 8.02
N ASP A 273 -7.60 12.38 6.88
CA ASP A 273 -8.80 12.11 6.09
C ASP A 273 -9.75 11.16 6.83
N VAL A 274 -9.20 10.10 7.42
CA VAL A 274 -9.94 9.17 8.29
C VAL A 274 -10.54 9.90 9.49
N ARG A 275 -9.75 10.74 10.18
CA ARG A 275 -10.20 11.52 11.32
C ARG A 275 -11.40 12.43 10.99
N LYS A 276 -11.41 12.98 9.80
CA LYS A 276 -12.48 13.88 9.33
C LYS A 276 -13.73 13.12 8.87
N LYS A 277 -13.55 11.98 8.19
CA LYS A 277 -14.65 11.30 7.47
C LYS A 277 -15.29 10.17 8.25
N ILE A 278 -14.60 9.56 9.23
CA ILE A 278 -15.07 8.36 9.91
C ILE A 278 -15.30 8.63 11.39
N LYS A 279 -16.46 8.20 11.90
CA LYS A 279 -16.80 8.25 13.32
C LYS A 279 -15.79 7.44 14.13
N GLY A 280 -15.25 8.01 15.19
CA GLY A 280 -14.16 7.43 15.96
C GLY A 280 -12.76 7.66 15.36
N GLY A 281 -12.66 8.49 14.30
CA GLY A 281 -11.42 8.80 13.61
C GLY A 281 -10.35 9.46 14.48
N GLU A 282 -10.74 10.02 15.63
CA GLU A 282 -9.81 10.56 16.64
C GLU A 282 -9.01 9.45 17.35
N LYS A 283 -9.43 8.19 17.27
CA LYS A 283 -8.78 7.05 17.89
C LYS A 283 -8.24 6.07 16.84
N ILE A 284 -7.11 6.41 16.22
CA ILE A 284 -6.39 5.51 15.33
C ILE A 284 -5.49 4.60 16.18
N TYR A 285 -5.86 3.33 16.29
CA TYR A 285 -5.16 2.35 17.10
C TYR A 285 -3.90 1.82 16.44
N ALA A 286 -3.99 1.49 15.15
CA ALA A 286 -2.87 0.91 14.43
C ALA A 286 -2.80 1.38 12.97
N VAL A 287 -1.59 1.37 12.42
CA VAL A 287 -1.31 1.53 10.98
C VAL A 287 -0.48 0.35 10.52
N GLN A 288 -0.86 -0.29 9.40
CA GLN A 288 -0.13 -1.43 8.85
C GLN A 288 0.05 -1.28 7.34
N GLY A 289 1.21 -1.70 6.82
CA GLY A 289 1.55 -1.73 5.40
C GLY A 289 2.70 -0.82 5.01
N GLY A 290 2.83 -0.56 3.72
CA GLY A 290 3.80 0.38 3.18
C GLY A 290 3.41 1.82 3.47
N LEU A 291 4.37 2.66 3.86
CA LEU A 291 4.14 4.07 4.19
C LEU A 291 4.84 5.04 3.23
N HIS A 292 5.56 4.51 2.25
CA HIS A 292 6.26 5.23 1.17
C HIS A 292 7.09 6.43 1.63
N ILE A 293 7.84 6.26 2.73
CA ILE A 293 8.63 7.34 3.33
C ILE A 293 10.05 7.35 2.79
N SER A 294 10.75 6.20 2.88
CA SER A 294 12.11 6.06 2.36
C SER A 294 12.27 4.78 1.54
N PRO A 295 11.53 4.64 0.44
CA PRO A 295 11.49 3.40 -0.35
C PRO A 295 12.86 3.04 -0.96
N PHE A 296 13.74 4.02 -1.13
CA PHE A 296 15.10 3.84 -1.67
C PHE A 296 16.19 3.90 -0.59
N GLU A 297 15.81 3.80 0.69
CA GLU A 297 16.71 3.87 1.85
C GLU A 297 17.49 5.20 1.94
N ASP A 298 16.98 6.27 1.36
CA ASP A 298 17.47 7.62 1.50
C ASP A 298 16.69 8.37 2.57
N TRP A 299 17.38 9.20 3.35
CA TRP A 299 16.73 10.02 4.36
C TRP A 299 16.85 11.51 4.02
N ASP A 300 15.70 12.16 3.87
CA ASP A 300 15.63 13.62 3.85
C ASP A 300 15.38 14.10 5.29
N PRO A 301 16.16 15.07 5.80
CA PRO A 301 15.94 15.62 7.14
C PRO A 301 14.51 16.10 7.42
N GLN A 302 13.76 16.50 6.39
CA GLN A 302 12.35 16.88 6.51
C GLN A 302 11.45 15.73 6.98
N TYR A 303 11.86 14.48 6.79
CA TYR A 303 11.09 13.32 7.27
C TYR A 303 11.13 13.17 8.80
N ASP A 304 12.05 13.86 9.50
CA ASP A 304 12.03 13.93 10.97
C ASP A 304 10.74 14.61 11.46
N ASP A 305 10.20 15.61 10.73
CA ASP A 305 8.92 16.25 11.03
C ASP A 305 7.73 15.28 10.87
N LEU A 306 7.81 14.37 9.91
CA LEU A 306 6.80 13.33 9.71
C LEU A 306 6.76 12.35 10.90
N ILE A 307 7.92 11.91 11.39
CA ILE A 307 8.02 11.04 12.57
C ILE A 307 7.47 11.75 13.80
N PHE A 308 7.79 13.04 13.98
CA PHE A 308 7.25 13.85 15.05
C PHE A 308 5.72 13.98 14.95
N ALA A 309 5.19 14.22 13.73
CA ALA A 309 3.75 14.29 13.50
C ALA A 309 3.06 12.96 13.85
N PHE A 310 3.64 11.83 13.45
CA PHE A 310 3.13 10.50 13.75
C PHE A 310 2.93 10.27 15.25
N ASN A 311 3.87 10.75 16.06
CA ASN A 311 3.82 10.63 17.52
C ASN A 311 2.59 11.33 18.14
N LYS A 312 2.10 12.40 17.50
CA LYS A 312 0.92 13.15 17.97
C LYS A 312 -0.40 12.38 17.87
N TYR A 313 -0.48 11.39 16.98
CA TYR A 313 -1.70 10.61 16.81
C TYR A 313 -1.89 9.54 17.87
N GLY A 314 -0.89 9.28 18.70
CA GLY A 314 -0.97 8.29 19.77
C GLY A 314 -1.23 6.86 19.31
N VAL A 315 -0.80 6.52 18.08
CA VAL A 315 -0.93 5.19 17.49
C VAL A 315 -0.26 4.17 18.39
N GLN A 316 -0.95 3.06 18.68
CA GLN A 316 -0.46 2.03 19.61
C GLN A 316 0.32 0.92 18.92
N LYS A 317 0.18 0.74 17.62
CA LYS A 317 0.92 -0.24 16.82
C LYS A 317 1.21 0.30 15.42
N ILE A 318 2.45 0.19 14.99
CA ILE A 318 2.89 0.50 13.63
C ILE A 318 3.46 -0.76 13.01
N GLY A 319 2.64 -1.45 12.22
CA GLY A 319 3.03 -2.64 11.47
C GLY A 319 3.60 -2.27 10.10
N CYS A 320 4.54 -1.33 10.04
CA CYS A 320 5.10 -0.88 8.77
C CYS A 320 5.96 -1.96 8.09
N ASN A 321 6.07 -1.86 6.77
CA ASN A 321 6.92 -2.72 5.95
C ASN A 321 7.10 -2.14 4.53
N HIS A 322 7.56 -2.98 3.58
CA HIS A 322 7.58 -2.69 2.14
C HIS A 322 8.29 -1.36 1.82
N CYS A 323 7.61 -0.43 1.14
CA CYS A 323 8.13 0.88 0.74
C CYS A 323 8.34 1.88 1.89
N THR A 324 8.06 1.50 3.13
CA THR A 324 8.40 2.33 4.30
C THR A 324 9.91 2.58 4.39
N GLY A 325 10.72 1.57 4.04
CA GLY A 325 12.17 1.58 4.17
C GLY A 325 12.68 1.27 5.57
N PHE A 326 13.82 0.59 5.64
CA PHE A 326 14.43 0.20 6.92
C PHE A 326 14.87 1.42 7.73
N ILE A 327 15.42 2.43 7.06
CA ILE A 327 15.87 3.66 7.72
C ILE A 327 14.73 4.39 8.43
N THR A 328 13.53 4.39 7.82
CA THR A 328 12.33 4.95 8.46
C THR A 328 11.95 4.16 9.70
N ALA A 329 11.89 2.83 9.60
CA ALA A 329 11.55 1.97 10.74
C ALA A 329 12.56 2.13 11.89
N GLU A 330 13.87 2.23 11.59
CA GLU A 330 14.89 2.53 12.59
C GLU A 330 14.70 3.88 13.27
N LYS A 331 14.39 4.92 12.51
CA LYS A 331 14.14 6.26 13.06
C LYS A 331 12.89 6.31 13.90
N MET A 332 11.81 5.63 13.48
CA MET A 332 10.60 5.48 14.27
C MET A 332 10.87 4.79 15.62
N LEU A 333 11.63 3.69 15.61
CA LEU A 333 12.03 3.00 16.83
C LEU A 333 12.89 3.88 17.75
N LYS A 334 13.87 4.60 17.19
CA LYS A 334 14.69 5.55 17.94
C LYS A 334 13.89 6.70 18.55
N ALA A 335 12.82 7.11 17.89
CA ALA A 335 11.88 8.11 18.37
C ALA A 335 10.87 7.57 19.41
N GLY A 336 10.95 6.29 19.75
CA GLY A 336 10.03 5.64 20.72
C GLY A 336 8.66 5.30 20.17
N LEU A 337 8.48 5.32 18.83
CA LEU A 337 7.22 4.91 18.21
C LEU A 337 7.01 3.40 18.31
N PRO A 338 5.76 2.93 18.45
CA PRO A 338 5.42 1.53 18.69
C PRO A 338 5.47 0.66 17.44
N VAL A 339 6.65 0.60 16.80
CA VAL A 339 6.88 -0.26 15.63
C VAL A 339 6.85 -1.72 16.04
N VAL A 340 6.03 -2.50 15.35
CA VAL A 340 5.91 -3.94 15.57
C VAL A 340 7.03 -4.64 14.81
N LYS A 341 7.87 -5.38 15.55
CA LYS A 341 8.97 -6.15 14.97
C LYS A 341 8.47 -7.46 14.37
N GLY A 342 9.15 -7.91 13.32
CA GLY A 342 8.94 -9.19 12.68
C GLY A 342 9.99 -10.22 13.08
N ARG A 343 10.13 -11.27 12.26
CA ARG A 343 11.01 -12.41 12.48
C ARG A 343 12.12 -12.57 11.44
N ALA A 344 12.19 -11.69 10.45
CA ALA A 344 13.16 -11.74 9.35
C ALA A 344 13.22 -13.11 8.65
N GLN A 345 12.08 -13.69 8.30
CA GLN A 345 11.96 -14.98 7.66
C GLN A 345 11.47 -14.86 6.20
N PHE A 346 11.54 -15.97 5.45
CA PHE A 346 11.07 -16.05 4.07
C PHE A 346 11.61 -14.94 3.15
N MET A 347 12.91 -14.63 3.29
CA MET A 347 13.65 -13.59 2.56
C MET A 347 13.35 -12.14 2.98
N SER A 348 12.58 -11.89 4.02
CA SER A 348 12.62 -10.60 4.70
C SER A 348 14.01 -10.39 5.30
N LYS A 349 14.61 -9.23 5.02
CA LYS A 349 16.04 -9.01 5.33
C LYS A 349 16.30 -8.68 6.80
N ARG A 350 15.31 -8.15 7.50
CA ARG A 350 15.47 -7.61 8.86
C ARG A 350 14.18 -7.82 9.67
N ASP A 351 14.36 -7.96 10.98
CA ASP A 351 13.29 -8.12 11.96
C ASP A 351 12.75 -6.78 12.52
N ILE A 352 13.26 -5.67 12.02
CA ILE A 352 12.94 -4.32 12.50
C ILE A 352 11.48 -3.92 12.25
N TYR A 353 10.80 -4.59 11.30
CA TYR A 353 9.39 -4.43 11.00
C TYR A 353 8.73 -5.76 10.60
N LEU A 354 7.41 -5.76 10.38
CA LEU A 354 6.67 -6.95 9.95
C LEU A 354 7.10 -7.41 8.56
N GLY A 355 7.67 -8.60 8.48
CA GLY A 355 8.15 -9.21 7.25
C GLY A 355 7.24 -10.33 6.75
N ASN A 356 7.72 -11.04 5.72
CA ASN A 356 7.03 -12.17 5.11
C ASN A 356 6.64 -13.22 6.16
N GLY A 357 5.39 -13.64 6.16
CA GLY A 357 4.82 -14.63 7.08
C GLY A 357 4.52 -14.11 8.49
N ASP A 358 4.82 -12.85 8.80
CA ASP A 358 4.47 -12.25 10.08
C ASP A 358 3.00 -11.86 10.14
N GLU A 359 2.48 -11.76 11.35
CA GLU A 359 1.07 -11.45 11.60
C GLU A 359 0.92 -10.29 12.60
N LEU A 360 -0.05 -9.42 12.33
CA LEU A 360 -0.54 -8.43 13.27
C LEU A 360 -1.95 -8.82 13.71
N VAL A 361 -2.12 -9.08 15.01
CA VAL A 361 -3.41 -9.44 15.59
C VAL A 361 -3.91 -8.32 16.50
N ILE A 362 -5.19 -7.98 16.35
CA ILE A 362 -5.90 -6.95 17.11
C ILE A 362 -7.24 -7.55 17.54
N ALA A 363 -7.39 -7.78 18.85
CA ALA A 363 -8.57 -8.38 19.48
C ALA A 363 -8.84 -7.75 20.86
#